data_aad319792c09c09cd610e98d9d216572
#
_entry.id   aad319792c09c09cd610e98d9d216572
#
_cell.length_a   1.000
_cell.length_b   1.000
_cell.length_c   1.000
_cell.angle_alpha   90.00
_cell.angle_beta   90.00
_cell.angle_gamma   90.00
#
_symmetry.space_group_name_H-M   'P 1'
#
loop_
_entity.id
_entity.type
_entity.pdbx_description
1 polymer ?
#
loop_
_entity_poly.entity_id
_entity_poly.type
_entity_poly.pdbx_seq_one_letter_code
_entity_poly.pdbx_strand_id
1 'polypeptide(L)'
;MKKVILIGVPRHNNLGDNAIAAAEEKFIKENLPDYKYYEIEEEKVNEQLNTIKKDIKDDDIILYHGGGNIGDEYLYVEEERRNLIKEFSNNLIIILPQTIYFKNKEELEKSKEIYGKHHNLVFCAREETSYNVMKKEFKNNKVILVPDTVTYLNETKNGETRNGLLCIFRNDTEIKMTEEERKTVKELGKKYFEKIEYDDTAVGD
;
A
#
# COMPACT_ATOMS: atom_id res chain seq x y z
N MET A 1 -26.86 -0.46 -8.12
CA MET A 1 -25.52 -0.95 -8.51
C MET A 1 -24.70 -0.99 -7.23
N LYS A 2 -24.03 -2.10 -6.98
CA LYS A 2 -23.09 -2.23 -5.84
C LYS A 2 -21.90 -1.31 -6.04
N LYS A 3 -21.25 -0.92 -4.97
CA LYS A 3 -20.10 -0.05 -4.99
C LYS A 3 -18.85 -0.79 -4.58
N VAL A 4 -17.72 -0.40 -5.14
CA VAL A 4 -16.39 -0.70 -4.63
C VAL A 4 -15.68 0.61 -4.34
N ILE A 5 -15.20 0.76 -3.10
CA ILE A 5 -14.61 1.99 -2.61
C ILE A 5 -13.15 1.71 -2.27
N LEU A 6 -12.22 2.33 -2.97
CA LEU A 6 -10.79 2.30 -2.66
C LEU A 6 -10.46 3.48 -1.75
N ILE A 7 -9.94 3.18 -0.55
CA ILE A 7 -9.67 4.16 0.51
C ILE A 7 -8.18 4.30 0.74
N GLY A 8 -7.69 5.51 0.99
CA GLY A 8 -6.30 5.81 1.27
C GLY A 8 -5.46 6.01 0.01
N VAL A 9 -6.09 6.48 -1.08
CA VAL A 9 -5.38 6.72 -2.35
C VAL A 9 -4.41 7.90 -2.18
N PRO A 10 -3.10 7.70 -2.40
CA PRO A 10 -2.10 8.75 -2.22
C PRO A 10 -2.23 9.86 -3.26
N ARG A 11 -1.91 11.11 -2.86
CA ARG A 11 -1.77 12.26 -3.75
C ARG A 11 -0.42 12.95 -3.62
N HIS A 12 0.47 12.37 -2.81
CA HIS A 12 1.85 12.86 -2.67
C HIS A 12 2.75 12.38 -3.83
N ASN A 13 3.97 12.92 -3.88
CA ASN A 13 4.89 12.72 -5.00
C ASN A 13 5.71 11.42 -4.95
N ASN A 14 5.33 10.42 -4.14
CA ASN A 14 5.98 9.11 -4.16
C ASN A 14 5.47 8.29 -5.36
N LEU A 15 6.32 8.10 -6.36
CA LEU A 15 5.99 7.36 -7.58
C LEU A 15 5.63 5.89 -7.29
N GLY A 16 6.21 5.28 -6.25
CA GLY A 16 5.90 3.91 -5.84
C GLY A 16 4.44 3.77 -5.41
N ASP A 17 3.98 4.61 -4.50
CA ASP A 17 2.62 4.57 -3.99
C ASP A 17 1.60 4.96 -5.07
N ASN A 18 1.93 5.95 -5.92
CA ASN A 18 1.11 6.30 -7.08
C ASN A 18 1.00 5.16 -8.09
N ALA A 19 2.07 4.40 -8.31
CA ALA A 19 2.04 3.23 -9.19
C ALA A 19 1.18 2.09 -8.61
N ILE A 20 1.22 1.87 -7.29
CA ILE A 20 0.33 0.92 -6.60
C ILE A 20 -1.13 1.36 -6.80
N ALA A 21 -1.46 2.63 -6.56
CA ALA A 21 -2.81 3.15 -6.73
C ALA A 21 -3.33 3.00 -8.16
N ALA A 22 -2.51 3.32 -9.16
CA ALA A 22 -2.85 3.13 -10.58
C ALA A 22 -3.11 1.66 -10.92
N ALA A 23 -2.31 0.74 -10.35
CA ALA A 23 -2.49 -0.70 -10.52
C ALA A 23 -3.79 -1.20 -9.88
N GLU A 24 -4.11 -0.70 -8.69
CA GLU A 24 -5.34 -1.02 -7.96
C GLU A 24 -6.58 -0.54 -8.71
N GLU A 25 -6.57 0.69 -9.18
CA GLU A 25 -7.64 1.23 -10.00
C GLU A 25 -7.87 0.37 -11.26
N LYS A 26 -6.78 0.05 -11.99
CA LYS A 26 -6.83 -0.81 -13.17
C LYS A 26 -7.40 -2.18 -12.83
N PHE A 27 -6.88 -2.83 -11.77
CA PHE A 27 -7.36 -4.13 -11.31
C PHE A 27 -8.85 -4.11 -10.99
N ILE A 28 -9.32 -3.10 -10.25
CA ILE A 28 -10.71 -2.97 -9.85
C ILE A 28 -11.60 -2.82 -11.09
N LYS A 29 -11.26 -1.92 -12.01
CA LYS A 29 -12.06 -1.67 -13.21
C LYS A 29 -12.16 -2.88 -14.13
N GLU A 30 -11.09 -3.66 -14.24
CA GLU A 30 -11.06 -4.85 -15.09
C GLU A 30 -11.77 -6.06 -14.46
N ASN A 31 -11.69 -6.23 -13.13
CA ASN A 31 -12.20 -7.42 -12.45
C ASN A 31 -13.55 -7.22 -11.74
N LEU A 32 -13.98 -5.98 -11.52
CA LEU A 32 -15.26 -5.63 -10.90
C LEU A 32 -16.09 -4.67 -11.78
N PRO A 33 -16.28 -4.98 -13.09
CA PRO A 33 -16.94 -4.05 -14.02
C PRO A 33 -18.39 -3.74 -13.66
N ASP A 34 -19.07 -4.62 -12.92
CA ASP A 34 -20.45 -4.43 -12.49
C ASP A 34 -20.59 -3.57 -11.22
N TYR A 35 -19.45 -3.15 -10.62
CA TYR A 35 -19.45 -2.29 -9.46
C TYR A 35 -19.21 -0.83 -9.86
N LYS A 36 -19.86 0.09 -9.16
CA LYS A 36 -19.56 1.52 -9.31
C LYS A 36 -18.32 1.82 -8.46
N TYR A 37 -17.22 2.20 -9.12
CA TYR A 37 -15.95 2.55 -8.49
C TYR A 37 -16.00 3.94 -7.88
N TYR A 38 -15.46 4.04 -6.67
CA TYR A 38 -15.18 5.30 -5.96
C TYR A 38 -13.79 5.20 -5.33
N GLU A 39 -13.12 6.33 -5.21
CA GLU A 39 -11.87 6.46 -4.47
C GLU A 39 -11.96 7.56 -3.42
N ILE A 40 -11.21 7.38 -2.33
CA ILE A 40 -11.05 8.34 -1.25
C ILE A 40 -9.56 8.59 -1.06
N GLU A 41 -9.16 9.84 -1.21
CA GLU A 41 -7.79 10.27 -1.02
C GLU A 41 -7.37 10.12 0.45
N GLU A 42 -6.10 9.75 0.70
CA GLU A 42 -5.56 9.53 2.04
C GLU A 42 -5.81 10.70 2.98
N GLU A 43 -5.50 11.92 2.56
CA GLU A 43 -5.66 13.12 3.39
C GLU A 43 -7.13 13.49 3.67
N LYS A 44 -8.07 12.94 2.91
CA LYS A 44 -9.49 13.27 2.98
C LYS A 44 -10.36 12.14 3.53
N VAL A 45 -9.75 11.07 4.02
CA VAL A 45 -10.52 9.88 4.46
C VAL A 45 -11.56 10.26 5.49
N ASN A 46 -11.19 10.99 6.54
CA ASN A 46 -12.12 11.37 7.61
C ASN A 46 -13.27 12.28 7.12
N GLU A 47 -12.99 13.21 6.20
CA GLU A 47 -13.98 14.13 5.64
C GLU A 47 -14.92 13.40 4.69
N GLN A 48 -14.38 12.66 3.73
CA GLN A 48 -15.13 12.00 2.68
C GLN A 48 -15.91 10.79 3.20
N LEU A 49 -15.37 10.03 4.16
CA LEU A 49 -16.08 8.94 4.80
C LEU A 49 -17.38 9.42 5.47
N ASN A 50 -17.35 10.53 6.18
CA ASN A 50 -18.54 11.09 6.80
C ASN A 50 -19.63 11.43 5.76
N THR A 51 -19.22 11.80 4.55
CA THR A 51 -20.13 12.11 3.45
C THR A 51 -20.73 10.86 2.82
N ILE A 52 -19.89 9.83 2.54
CA ILE A 52 -20.35 8.62 1.84
C ILE A 52 -20.90 7.53 2.76
N LYS A 53 -20.63 7.62 4.06
CA LYS A 53 -21.06 6.64 5.07
C LYS A 53 -22.55 6.31 5.01
N LYS A 54 -23.40 7.31 4.78
CA LYS A 54 -24.84 7.13 4.66
C LYS A 54 -25.27 6.39 3.39
N ASP A 55 -24.39 6.36 2.40
CA ASP A 55 -24.65 5.76 1.09
C ASP A 55 -24.02 4.38 0.94
N ILE A 56 -23.12 3.96 1.84
CA ILE A 56 -22.51 2.62 1.84
C ILE A 56 -23.52 1.62 2.39
N LYS A 57 -23.72 0.53 1.65
CA LYS A 57 -24.57 -0.60 2.02
C LYS A 57 -23.71 -1.79 2.42
N ASP A 58 -24.28 -2.72 3.18
CA ASP A 58 -23.56 -3.93 3.66
C ASP A 58 -23.01 -4.82 2.54
N ASP A 59 -23.57 -4.74 1.33
CA ASP A 59 -23.12 -5.48 0.15
C ASP A 59 -22.14 -4.73 -0.77
N ASP A 60 -21.74 -3.51 -0.38
CA ASP A 60 -20.64 -2.77 -1.01
C ASP A 60 -19.29 -3.30 -0.50
N ILE A 61 -18.24 -3.22 -1.34
CA ILE A 61 -16.88 -3.68 -1.03
C ILE A 61 -16.01 -2.47 -0.68
N ILE A 62 -15.28 -2.59 0.41
CA ILE A 62 -14.28 -1.60 0.82
C ILE A 62 -12.90 -2.20 0.60
N LEU A 63 -12.07 -1.51 -0.16
CA LEU A 63 -10.67 -1.82 -0.38
C LEU A 63 -9.83 -0.73 0.30
N TYR A 64 -8.83 -1.12 1.07
CA TYR A 64 -7.85 -0.19 1.63
C TYR A 64 -6.56 -0.29 0.82
N HIS A 65 -6.05 0.86 0.40
CA HIS A 65 -4.85 0.99 -0.43
C HIS A 65 -3.68 0.17 0.14
N GLY A 66 -2.92 -0.47 -0.75
CA GLY A 66 -1.75 -1.28 -0.44
C GLY A 66 -0.52 -0.46 -0.01
N GLY A 67 0.63 -1.09 0.04
CA GLY A 67 1.89 -0.40 0.36
C GLY A 67 2.59 -0.92 1.61
N GLY A 68 3.11 -0.03 2.46
CA GLY A 68 3.94 -0.40 3.60
C GLY A 68 3.53 0.24 4.93
N ASN A 69 2.24 0.48 5.16
CA ASN A 69 1.77 1.31 6.26
C ASN A 69 0.90 0.60 7.33
N ILE A 70 0.86 -0.75 7.37
CA ILE A 70 0.26 -1.44 8.52
C ILE A 70 1.27 -1.42 9.67
N GLY A 71 0.93 -0.66 10.71
CA GLY A 71 1.78 -0.58 11.89
C GLY A 71 1.88 0.80 12.50
N ASP A 72 2.88 0.98 13.35
CA ASP A 72 3.04 2.19 14.14
C ASP A 72 4.12 3.17 13.60
N GLU A 73 4.69 2.90 12.45
CA GLU A 73 5.55 3.86 11.73
C GLU A 73 4.72 5.08 11.29
N TYR A 74 3.53 4.83 10.75
CA TYR A 74 2.54 5.84 10.38
C TYR A 74 1.28 5.64 11.23
N LEU A 75 1.38 5.92 12.55
CA LEU A 75 0.35 5.61 13.52
C LEU A 75 -1.02 6.23 13.17
N TYR A 76 -1.03 7.44 12.57
CA TYR A 76 -2.26 8.11 12.16
C TYR A 76 -3.03 7.31 11.09
N VAL A 77 -2.32 6.69 10.14
CA VAL A 77 -2.93 5.82 9.11
C VAL A 77 -3.50 4.55 9.75
N GLU A 78 -2.77 3.98 10.71
CA GLU A 78 -3.24 2.79 11.42
C GLU A 78 -4.48 3.08 12.29
N GLU A 79 -4.53 4.23 12.95
CA GLU A 79 -5.70 4.67 13.72
C GLU A 79 -6.92 4.88 12.82
N GLU A 80 -6.73 5.50 11.66
CA GLU A 80 -7.76 5.69 10.67
C GLU A 80 -8.30 4.36 10.16
N ARG A 81 -7.42 3.41 9.82
CA ARG A 81 -7.80 2.04 9.41
C ARG A 81 -8.60 1.33 10.48
N ARG A 82 -8.18 1.40 11.75
CA ARG A 82 -8.92 0.84 12.89
C ARG A 82 -10.34 1.42 13.01
N ASN A 83 -10.47 2.73 12.83
CA ASN A 83 -11.76 3.42 12.90
C ASN A 83 -12.67 3.02 11.75
N LEU A 84 -12.14 2.95 10.53
CA LEU A 84 -12.85 2.47 9.36
C LEU A 84 -13.36 1.03 9.54
N ILE A 85 -12.52 0.12 10.02
CA ILE A 85 -12.90 -1.28 10.24
C ILE A 85 -13.99 -1.41 11.29
N LYS A 86 -13.97 -0.60 12.36
CA LYS A 86 -15.05 -0.57 13.36
C LYS A 86 -16.36 -0.07 12.77
N GLU A 87 -16.28 0.96 11.94
CA GLU A 87 -17.45 1.63 11.38
C GLU A 87 -18.21 0.73 10.39
N PHE A 88 -17.48 0.02 9.52
CA PHE A 88 -18.06 -0.81 8.46
C PHE A 88 -18.02 -2.30 8.80
N SER A 89 -18.51 -2.65 9.99
CA SER A 89 -18.41 -3.99 10.56
C SER A 89 -19.09 -5.11 9.75
N ASN A 90 -20.04 -4.78 8.87
CA ASN A 90 -20.78 -5.73 8.05
C ASN A 90 -20.20 -5.90 6.64
N ASN A 91 -19.44 -4.90 6.15
CA ASN A 91 -18.91 -4.89 4.80
C ASN A 91 -17.78 -5.91 4.61
N LEU A 92 -17.60 -6.40 3.40
CA LEU A 92 -16.34 -7.02 3.01
C LEU A 92 -15.27 -5.93 2.93
N ILE A 93 -14.26 -6.04 3.79
CA ILE A 93 -13.09 -5.15 3.76
C ILE A 93 -11.87 -5.97 3.35
N ILE A 94 -11.15 -5.51 2.33
CA ILE A 94 -9.91 -6.12 1.88
C ILE A 94 -8.81 -5.07 2.00
N ILE A 95 -7.82 -5.34 2.85
CA ILE A 95 -6.59 -4.59 2.90
C ILE A 95 -5.70 -5.12 1.77
N LEU A 96 -5.47 -4.30 0.75
CA LEU A 96 -4.68 -4.65 -0.42
C LEU A 96 -3.21 -4.92 -0.03
N PRO A 97 -2.35 -5.46 -0.92
CA PRO A 97 -1.05 -6.01 -0.53
C PRO A 97 -0.19 -5.05 0.30
N GLN A 98 0.09 -5.43 1.54
CA GLN A 98 0.76 -4.60 2.55
C GLN A 98 1.99 -5.27 3.16
N THR A 99 2.91 -4.43 3.64
CA THR A 99 3.92 -4.79 4.64
C THR A 99 3.41 -4.41 6.03
N ILE A 100 3.71 -5.24 7.04
CA ILE A 100 3.34 -4.99 8.44
C ILE A 100 4.59 -4.82 9.31
N TYR A 101 4.58 -3.75 10.11
CA TYR A 101 5.62 -3.53 11.11
C TYR A 101 5.07 -2.79 12.33
N PHE A 102 5.15 -3.41 13.51
CA PHE A 102 4.84 -2.79 14.79
C PHE A 102 6.07 -2.82 15.70
N LYS A 103 6.54 -1.66 16.07
CA LYS A 103 7.59 -1.47 17.10
C LYS A 103 6.97 -1.52 18.50
N ASN A 104 5.79 -0.94 18.67
CA ASN A 104 5.06 -0.87 19.91
C ASN A 104 4.06 -2.05 20.02
N LYS A 105 4.26 -2.91 21.03
CA LYS A 105 3.39 -4.06 21.28
C LYS A 105 1.97 -3.66 21.66
N GLU A 106 1.77 -2.54 22.35
CA GLU A 106 0.45 -2.07 22.75
C GLU A 106 -0.38 -1.68 21.51
N GLU A 107 0.27 -1.05 20.53
CA GLU A 107 -0.39 -0.71 19.28
C GLU A 107 -0.76 -1.95 18.45
N LEU A 108 0.11 -2.96 18.44
CA LEU A 108 -0.23 -4.25 17.83
C LEU A 108 -1.45 -4.90 18.51
N GLU A 109 -1.48 -4.95 19.85
CA GLU A 109 -2.61 -5.55 20.58
C GLU A 109 -3.94 -4.80 20.33
N LYS A 110 -3.91 -3.46 20.23
CA LYS A 110 -5.08 -2.66 19.84
C LYS A 110 -5.60 -3.06 18.46
N SER A 111 -4.69 -3.19 17.46
CA SER A 111 -5.06 -3.62 16.11
C SER A 111 -5.63 -5.04 16.11
N LYS A 112 -5.00 -5.97 16.82
CA LYS A 112 -5.48 -7.36 16.96
C LYS A 112 -6.89 -7.44 17.53
N GLU A 113 -7.16 -6.67 18.58
CA GLU A 113 -8.49 -6.64 19.21
C GLU A 113 -9.56 -6.14 18.23
N ILE A 114 -9.26 -5.06 17.50
CA ILE A 114 -10.20 -4.45 16.57
C ILE A 114 -10.42 -5.35 15.35
N TYR A 115 -9.34 -5.77 14.72
CA TYR A 115 -9.38 -6.59 13.51
C TYR A 115 -10.01 -7.95 13.77
N GLY A 116 -9.68 -8.56 14.90
CA GLY A 116 -10.21 -9.87 15.29
C GLY A 116 -11.72 -9.92 15.54
N LYS A 117 -12.38 -8.76 15.72
CA LYS A 117 -13.84 -8.65 15.85
C LYS A 117 -14.57 -8.54 14.51
N HIS A 118 -13.84 -8.26 13.43
CA HIS A 118 -14.43 -8.09 12.12
C HIS A 118 -14.44 -9.40 11.31
N HIS A 119 -15.62 -9.94 11.01
CA HIS A 119 -15.76 -11.26 10.40
C HIS A 119 -15.47 -11.32 8.90
N ASN A 120 -15.59 -10.19 8.20
CA ASN A 120 -15.38 -10.08 6.73
C ASN A 120 -14.13 -9.27 6.36
N LEU A 121 -13.08 -9.31 7.21
CA LEU A 121 -11.83 -8.61 6.96
C LEU A 121 -10.79 -9.57 6.41
N VAL A 122 -10.19 -9.19 5.27
CA VAL A 122 -9.14 -9.92 4.59
C VAL A 122 -7.88 -9.07 4.52
N PHE A 123 -6.74 -9.63 4.88
CA PHE A 123 -5.44 -9.02 4.70
C PHE A 123 -4.70 -9.66 3.53
N CYS A 124 -4.16 -8.84 2.65
CA CYS A 124 -3.21 -9.27 1.63
C CYS A 124 -1.81 -8.86 2.08
N ALA A 125 -0.91 -9.81 2.26
CA ALA A 125 0.50 -9.56 2.52
C ALA A 125 1.27 -9.62 1.20
N ARG A 126 2.18 -8.66 0.95
CA ARG A 126 2.94 -8.61 -0.31
C ARG A 126 4.26 -9.38 -0.28
N GLU A 127 4.69 -9.85 0.90
CA GLU A 127 5.90 -10.65 1.08
C GLU A 127 5.76 -11.63 2.26
N GLU A 128 6.62 -12.66 2.30
CA GLU A 128 6.50 -13.78 3.24
C GLU A 128 6.64 -13.36 4.72
N THR A 129 7.49 -12.38 5.02
CA THR A 129 7.68 -11.91 6.40
C THR A 129 6.40 -11.33 6.94
N SER A 130 5.76 -10.41 6.20
CA SER A 130 4.46 -9.84 6.58
C SER A 130 3.36 -10.88 6.62
N TYR A 131 3.34 -11.82 5.68
CA TYR A 131 2.38 -12.92 5.69
C TYR A 131 2.48 -13.72 7.00
N ASN A 132 3.68 -14.11 7.39
CA ASN A 132 3.90 -14.91 8.59
C ASN A 132 3.52 -14.13 9.86
N VAL A 133 3.83 -12.83 9.93
CA VAL A 133 3.43 -11.97 11.04
C VAL A 133 1.91 -11.83 11.09
N MET A 134 1.26 -11.49 9.99
CA MET A 134 -0.20 -11.33 9.92
C MET A 134 -0.93 -12.64 10.29
N LYS A 135 -0.47 -13.79 9.77
CA LYS A 135 -1.02 -15.11 10.11
C LYS A 135 -0.92 -15.44 11.59
N LYS A 136 0.19 -15.06 12.22
CA LYS A 136 0.42 -15.28 13.65
C LYS A 136 -0.45 -14.36 14.51
N GLU A 137 -0.52 -13.08 14.15
CA GLU A 137 -1.11 -12.05 14.99
C GLU A 137 -2.62 -11.85 14.72
N PHE A 138 -3.09 -11.95 13.48
CA PHE A 138 -4.50 -11.73 13.09
C PHE A 138 -5.24 -13.04 12.85
N LYS A 139 -5.26 -13.92 13.88
CA LYS A 139 -5.72 -15.30 13.78
C LYS A 139 -7.20 -15.46 13.37
N ASN A 140 -8.01 -14.44 13.65
CA ASN A 140 -9.45 -14.48 13.34
C ASN A 140 -9.75 -13.97 11.92
N ASN A 141 -8.74 -13.47 11.20
CA ASN A 141 -8.92 -12.89 9.89
C ASN A 141 -8.30 -13.79 8.81
N LYS A 142 -8.85 -13.71 7.62
CA LYS A 142 -8.24 -14.33 6.45
C LYS A 142 -6.99 -13.54 6.05
N VAL A 143 -5.85 -14.22 5.90
CA VAL A 143 -4.61 -13.65 5.39
C VAL A 143 -4.18 -14.42 4.16
N ILE A 144 -3.87 -13.72 3.08
CA ILE A 144 -3.37 -14.29 1.82
C ILE A 144 -2.04 -13.64 1.45
N LEU A 145 -1.16 -14.43 0.84
CA LEU A 145 0.10 -13.93 0.27
C LEU A 145 -0.13 -13.69 -1.22
N VAL A 146 0.08 -12.46 -1.67
CA VAL A 146 -0.08 -12.06 -3.07
C VAL A 146 1.01 -11.04 -3.41
N PRO A 147 1.47 -10.95 -4.66
CA PRO A 147 2.46 -9.93 -5.03
C PRO A 147 1.91 -8.52 -4.82
N ASP A 148 2.83 -7.55 -4.72
CA ASP A 148 2.48 -6.13 -4.73
C ASP A 148 1.63 -5.81 -5.97
N THR A 149 0.58 -5.00 -5.79
CA THR A 149 -0.39 -4.71 -6.85
C THR A 149 0.26 -4.03 -8.05
N VAL A 150 1.38 -3.33 -7.88
CA VAL A 150 2.14 -2.70 -8.97
C VAL A 150 2.52 -3.70 -10.07
N THR A 151 2.70 -4.98 -9.74
CA THR A 151 3.00 -6.03 -10.73
C THR A 151 1.87 -6.25 -11.74
N TYR A 152 0.66 -5.80 -11.43
CA TYR A 152 -0.49 -5.88 -12.34
C TYR A 152 -0.38 -4.92 -13.53
N LEU A 153 0.43 -3.85 -13.43
CA LEU A 153 0.63 -2.90 -14.53
C LEU A 153 1.29 -3.58 -15.75
N ASN A 154 2.20 -4.53 -15.49
CA ASN A 154 2.92 -5.29 -16.53
C ASN A 154 3.49 -4.41 -17.66
N GLU A 155 4.12 -3.29 -17.29
CA GLU A 155 4.65 -2.27 -18.21
C GLU A 155 6.03 -2.66 -18.79
N THR A 156 6.29 -3.95 -18.98
CA THR A 156 7.55 -4.42 -19.57
C THR A 156 7.54 -4.16 -21.08
N LYS A 157 8.43 -3.27 -21.54
CA LYS A 157 8.70 -3.10 -22.95
C LYS A 157 9.64 -4.20 -23.44
N ASN A 158 9.12 -5.10 -24.27
CA ASN A 158 9.92 -6.16 -24.90
C ASN A 158 10.67 -5.59 -26.12
N GLY A 159 11.96 -5.92 -26.24
CA GLY A 159 12.76 -5.64 -27.44
C GLY A 159 13.60 -4.36 -27.40
N GLU A 160 13.56 -3.55 -26.35
CA GLU A 160 14.50 -2.43 -26.21
C GLU A 160 15.84 -2.91 -25.64
N THR A 161 16.94 -2.51 -26.30
CA THR A 161 18.29 -2.75 -25.77
C THR A 161 18.51 -1.84 -24.56
N ARG A 162 18.69 -2.46 -23.39
CA ARG A 162 19.03 -1.73 -22.16
C ARG A 162 20.52 -1.45 -22.14
N ASN A 163 20.92 -0.20 -21.93
CA ASN A 163 22.32 0.22 -21.85
C ASN A 163 22.50 1.21 -20.70
N GLY A 164 23.47 0.91 -19.82
CA GLY A 164 23.81 1.76 -18.70
C GLY A 164 23.31 1.26 -17.35
N LEU A 165 23.47 2.10 -16.34
CA LEU A 165 23.07 1.89 -14.95
C LEU A 165 22.18 3.05 -14.50
N LEU A 166 20.99 2.75 -14.03
CA LEU A 166 20.14 3.69 -13.30
C LEU A 166 20.29 3.41 -11.79
N CYS A 167 20.74 4.42 -11.05
CA CYS A 167 20.81 4.37 -9.60
C CYS A 167 19.68 5.22 -9.02
N ILE A 168 18.76 4.58 -8.31
CA ILE A 168 17.69 5.27 -7.59
C ILE A 168 18.11 5.42 -6.14
N PHE A 169 18.33 6.67 -5.71
CA PHE A 169 18.72 7.00 -4.35
C PHE A 169 17.63 7.79 -3.67
N ARG A 170 17.12 7.25 -2.58
CA ARG A 170 16.14 7.92 -1.75
C ARG A 170 16.72 9.15 -1.05
N ASN A 171 16.04 10.30 -1.10
CA ASN A 171 16.49 11.57 -0.50
C ASN A 171 15.54 12.13 0.57
N ASP A 172 14.51 11.39 0.93
CA ASP A 172 13.52 11.76 1.93
C ASP A 172 13.91 11.31 3.36
N THR A 173 12.99 11.44 4.31
CA THR A 173 13.19 11.09 5.73
C THR A 173 13.45 9.61 5.98
N GLU A 174 13.13 8.74 5.02
CA GLU A 174 13.36 7.29 5.12
C GLU A 174 14.73 6.85 4.60
N ILE A 175 15.60 7.79 4.26
CA ILE A 175 16.97 7.50 3.81
C ILE A 175 17.72 6.69 4.87
N LYS A 176 18.29 5.56 4.47
CA LYS A 176 19.15 4.71 5.33
C LYS A 176 20.57 4.58 4.82
N MET A 177 20.80 4.90 3.56
CA MET A 177 22.12 4.86 2.94
C MET A 177 22.91 6.12 3.32
N THR A 178 24.13 5.91 3.82
CA THR A 178 25.08 7.00 4.14
C THR A 178 25.65 7.63 2.86
N GLU A 179 26.16 8.85 2.96
CA GLU A 179 26.83 9.51 1.84
C GLU A 179 28.10 8.76 1.37
N GLU A 180 28.79 8.07 2.27
CA GLU A 180 29.96 7.24 1.93
C GLU A 180 29.56 6.02 1.11
N GLU A 181 28.46 5.35 1.49
CA GLU A 181 27.90 4.24 0.73
C GLU A 181 27.42 4.70 -0.65
N ARG A 182 26.75 5.85 -0.75
CA ARG A 182 26.33 6.45 -2.02
C ARG A 182 27.53 6.73 -2.92
N LYS A 183 28.60 7.31 -2.35
CA LYS A 183 29.85 7.56 -3.09
C LYS A 183 30.45 6.28 -3.63
N THR A 184 30.52 5.24 -2.78
CA THR A 184 31.01 3.91 -3.16
C THR A 184 30.22 3.33 -4.33
N VAL A 185 28.88 3.37 -4.28
CA VAL A 185 28.02 2.90 -5.38
C VAL A 185 28.26 3.68 -6.66
N LYS A 186 28.39 5.02 -6.57
CA LYS A 186 28.69 5.88 -7.72
C LYS A 186 30.06 5.56 -8.35
N GLU A 187 31.08 5.32 -7.54
CA GLU A 187 32.43 4.97 -8.03
C GLU A 187 32.45 3.59 -8.69
N LEU A 188 31.80 2.60 -8.08
CA LEU A 188 31.62 1.28 -8.68
C LEU A 188 30.85 1.34 -9.99
N GLY A 189 29.77 2.10 -10.03
CA GLY A 189 29.00 2.31 -11.28
C GLY A 189 29.90 2.82 -12.42
N LYS A 190 30.68 3.87 -12.18
CA LYS A 190 31.62 4.45 -13.15
C LYS A 190 32.69 3.47 -13.65
N LYS A 191 33.02 2.47 -12.84
CA LYS A 191 34.01 1.45 -13.22
C LYS A 191 33.47 0.44 -14.25
N TYR A 192 32.14 0.18 -14.21
CA TYR A 192 31.55 -0.91 -14.99
C TYR A 192 30.57 -0.44 -16.08
N PHE A 193 30.11 0.82 -16.03
CA PHE A 193 29.13 1.35 -16.97
C PHE A 193 29.58 2.69 -17.53
N GLU A 194 29.47 2.85 -18.84
CA GLU A 194 29.76 4.12 -19.53
C GLU A 194 28.65 5.15 -19.30
N LYS A 195 27.40 4.70 -19.28
CA LYS A 195 26.22 5.54 -19.04
C LYS A 195 25.66 5.25 -17.64
N ILE A 196 25.57 6.30 -16.83
CA ILE A 196 24.98 6.21 -15.47
C ILE A 196 24.02 7.37 -15.30
N GLU A 197 22.84 7.06 -14.84
CA GLU A 197 21.80 8.02 -14.47
C GLU A 197 21.47 7.86 -12.98
N TYR A 198 21.10 8.96 -12.35
CA TYR A 198 20.71 9.00 -10.93
C TYR A 198 19.33 9.62 -10.84
N ASP A 199 18.45 9.00 -10.04
CA ASP A 199 17.08 9.47 -9.87
C ASP A 199 16.58 9.12 -8.46
N ASP A 200 15.40 9.63 -8.13
CA ASP A 200 14.66 9.32 -6.91
C ASP A 200 13.21 9.02 -7.27
N THR A 201 12.57 8.13 -6.53
CA THR A 201 11.14 7.83 -6.69
C THR A 201 10.24 8.70 -5.82
N ALA A 202 10.82 9.43 -4.85
CA ALA A 202 10.16 10.44 -4.06
C ALA A 202 10.62 11.82 -4.56
N VAL A 203 9.91 12.40 -5.52
CA VAL A 203 10.28 13.67 -6.15
C VAL A 203 9.70 14.82 -5.35
N GLY A 204 10.57 15.41 -4.52
CA GLY A 204 10.45 16.74 -3.94
C GLY A 204 9.12 17.10 -3.24
N ASP A 205 9.15 17.14 -1.94
CA ASP A 205 8.29 18.00 -1.14
C ASP A 205 8.89 19.42 -1.06
#